data_38dac9f54ece7eae215aee9c991a01a6
#
_entry.id   38dac9f54ece7eae215aee9c991a01a6
#
_cell.length_a   1.000
_cell.length_b   1.000
_cell.length_c   1.000
_cell.angle_alpha   90.00
_cell.angle_beta   90.00
_cell.angle_gamma   90.00
#
_symmetry.space_group_name_H-M   'P 1'
#
loop_
_entity.id
_entity.type
_entity.pdbx_description
1 polymer ?
#
loop_
_entity_poly.entity_id
_entity_poly.type
_entity_poly.pdbx_seq_one_letter_code
_entity_poly.pdbx_strand_id
1 'polypeptide(L)'
;MFKRSVLTLTLASTLSVSAIASAPQQKTSAPGYYRMMLGDVEVTAISDGTTELPVHQLLQMDADKVREKLAEFYRQSPLETSVNAYLINDGESLILIDTGAGSMFGASLGNLVRNIEAAGYGADQIDEVYITHMHSDHIGGLIDDGERVFKNATVRADKHDADYWLSKQQMQQM
;
A
#
# COMPACT_ATOMS: atom_id res chain seq x y z
N MET A 1 55.68 59.76 -44.79
CA MET A 1 54.89 58.58 -45.30
C MET A 1 54.36 57.80 -44.08
N PHE A 2 53.16 58.14 -43.57
CA PHE A 2 52.59 57.51 -42.38
C PHE A 2 51.66 56.33 -42.80
N LYS A 3 52.00 55.10 -42.43
CA LYS A 3 51.12 53.90 -42.62
C LYS A 3 50.11 53.88 -41.49
N ARG A 4 48.82 54.01 -41.80
CA ARG A 4 47.71 53.81 -40.90
C ARG A 4 47.40 52.36 -40.87
N SER A 5 47.65 51.71 -39.74
CA SER A 5 47.18 50.30 -39.47
C SER A 5 45.74 50.37 -38.99
N VAL A 6 44.83 49.72 -39.71
CA VAL A 6 43.41 49.56 -39.31
C VAL A 6 43.36 48.29 -38.52
N LEU A 7 43.00 48.44 -37.23
CA LEU A 7 42.77 47.26 -36.35
C LEU A 7 41.28 46.84 -36.47
N THR A 8 41.03 45.71 -37.10
CA THR A 8 39.68 45.17 -37.24
C THR A 8 39.34 44.38 -35.97
N LEU A 9 38.42 44.91 -35.16
CA LEU A 9 37.94 44.25 -33.97
C LEU A 9 36.78 43.30 -34.35
N THR A 10 37.01 42.00 -34.33
CA THR A 10 35.98 40.97 -34.58
C THR A 10 35.26 40.70 -33.28
N LEU A 11 33.98 41.12 -33.17
CA LEU A 11 33.12 40.87 -32.05
C LEU A 11 32.55 39.42 -32.19
N ALA A 12 33.07 38.47 -31.41
CA ALA A 12 32.53 37.10 -31.34
C ALA A 12 31.30 37.09 -30.42
N SER A 13 30.10 37.02 -31.00
CA SER A 13 28.86 36.82 -30.25
C SER A 13 28.74 35.39 -29.80
N THR A 14 28.98 35.13 -28.53
CA THR A 14 28.68 33.82 -27.92
C THR A 14 27.18 33.71 -27.69
N LEU A 15 26.50 32.92 -28.51
CA LEU A 15 25.12 32.48 -28.27
C LEU A 15 25.12 31.52 -27.08
N SER A 16 24.71 31.99 -25.90
CA SER A 16 24.45 31.12 -24.74
C SER A 16 23.16 30.35 -25.01
N VAL A 17 23.29 29.10 -25.41
CA VAL A 17 22.16 28.16 -25.45
C VAL A 17 21.85 27.79 -24.00
N SER A 18 20.77 28.34 -23.44
CA SER A 18 20.24 27.86 -22.16
C SER A 18 19.72 26.43 -22.36
N ALA A 19 20.47 25.47 -21.87
CA ALA A 19 19.99 24.13 -21.78
C ALA A 19 18.82 24.08 -20.77
N ILE A 20 17.60 24.01 -21.27
CA ILE A 20 16.43 23.71 -20.42
C ILE A 20 16.56 22.24 -20.05
N ALA A 21 17.07 21.96 -18.86
CA ALA A 21 17.08 20.63 -18.31
C ALA A 21 15.62 20.24 -17.98
N SER A 22 14.98 19.50 -18.89
CA SER A 22 13.68 18.91 -18.60
C SER A 22 13.90 17.62 -17.80
N ALA A 23 13.39 17.57 -16.55
CA ALA A 23 13.32 16.35 -15.77
C ALA A 23 12.03 15.59 -16.16
N PRO A 24 12.10 14.43 -16.82
CA PRO A 24 10.90 13.67 -17.16
C PRO A 24 10.19 13.19 -15.90
N GLN A 25 8.86 13.18 -15.93
CA GLN A 25 8.04 12.64 -14.85
C GLN A 25 8.31 11.14 -14.70
N GLN A 26 8.51 10.67 -13.46
CA GLN A 26 8.77 9.25 -13.20
C GLN A 26 7.55 8.35 -13.45
N LYS A 27 6.32 8.87 -13.31
CA LYS A 27 5.05 8.17 -13.57
C LYS A 27 4.92 6.82 -12.84
N THR A 28 5.63 6.68 -11.75
CA THR A 28 5.59 5.52 -10.85
C THR A 28 5.20 5.98 -9.47
N SER A 29 4.45 5.16 -8.74
CA SER A 29 4.18 5.37 -7.33
C SER A 29 5.39 4.98 -6.49
N ALA A 30 5.58 5.64 -5.36
CA ALA A 30 6.50 5.16 -4.33
C ALA A 30 6.06 3.76 -3.86
N PRO A 31 6.99 2.92 -3.35
CA PRO A 31 6.62 1.66 -2.73
C PRO A 31 5.64 1.88 -1.59
N GLY A 32 4.63 1.01 -1.49
CA GLY A 32 3.57 1.11 -0.49
C GLY A 32 4.00 0.57 0.88
N TYR A 33 5.14 1.01 1.41
CA TYR A 33 5.55 0.62 2.76
C TYR A 33 6.24 1.75 3.51
N TYR A 34 6.17 1.68 4.83
CA TYR A 34 6.91 2.56 5.73
C TYR A 34 7.51 1.74 6.88
N ARG A 35 8.80 1.89 7.15
CA ARG A 35 9.55 1.11 8.13
C ARG A 35 10.04 1.97 9.26
N MET A 36 9.95 1.44 10.48
CA MET A 36 10.50 2.06 11.68
C MET A 36 11.06 1.00 12.64
N MET A 37 11.97 1.41 13.50
CA MET A 37 12.43 0.58 14.61
C MET A 37 11.66 0.92 15.90
N LEU A 38 11.22 -0.11 16.61
CA LEU A 38 10.65 0.00 17.96
C LEU A 38 11.58 -0.78 18.91
N GLY A 39 12.55 -0.10 19.48
CA GLY A 39 13.68 -0.75 20.13
C GLY A 39 14.48 -1.56 19.12
N ASP A 40 14.64 -2.84 19.38
CA ASP A 40 15.34 -3.78 18.49
C ASP A 40 14.40 -4.48 17.49
N VAL A 41 13.10 -4.21 17.55
CA VAL A 41 12.10 -4.79 16.64
C VAL A 41 11.87 -3.86 15.44
N GLU A 42 11.96 -4.40 14.25
CA GLU A 42 11.60 -3.70 13.02
C GLU A 42 10.10 -3.86 12.73
N VAL A 43 9.41 -2.74 12.56
CA VAL A 43 7.98 -2.69 12.21
C VAL A 43 7.84 -2.03 10.85
N THR A 44 7.26 -2.73 9.88
CA THR A 44 7.01 -2.22 8.55
C THR A 44 5.50 -2.21 8.27
N ALA A 45 4.89 -1.03 8.15
CA ALA A 45 3.53 -0.89 7.64
C ALA A 45 3.55 -1.15 6.14
N ILE A 46 2.68 -2.02 5.66
CA ILE A 46 2.55 -2.42 4.25
C ILE A 46 1.15 -2.05 3.78
N SER A 47 1.06 -1.27 2.71
CA SER A 47 -0.22 -0.94 2.07
C SER A 47 -0.63 -2.04 1.10
N ASP A 48 -1.88 -2.50 1.19
CA ASP A 48 -2.50 -3.33 0.15
C ASP A 48 -3.11 -2.46 -0.97
N GLY A 49 -3.44 -1.21 -0.64
CA GLY A 49 -4.04 -0.23 -1.52
C GLY A 49 -5.19 0.52 -0.86
N THR A 50 -6.07 1.12 -1.68
CA THR A 50 -7.26 1.84 -1.21
C THR A 50 -8.51 1.36 -1.92
N THR A 51 -9.65 1.46 -1.23
CA THR A 51 -10.97 1.18 -1.80
C THR A 51 -11.98 2.20 -1.30
N GLU A 52 -13.01 2.46 -2.10
CA GLU A 52 -14.11 3.35 -1.70
C GLU A 52 -15.19 2.57 -0.95
N LEU A 53 -15.36 2.87 0.33
CA LEU A 53 -16.39 2.25 1.17
C LEU A 53 -17.64 3.14 1.29
N PRO A 54 -18.84 2.60 1.05
CA PRO A 54 -20.10 3.33 1.26
C PRO A 54 -20.44 3.40 2.77
N VAL A 55 -19.60 4.07 3.54
CA VAL A 55 -19.66 4.08 5.03
C VAL A 55 -21.01 4.54 5.58
N HIS A 56 -21.77 5.35 4.82
CA HIS A 56 -23.14 5.74 5.18
C HIS A 56 -24.14 4.57 5.14
N GLN A 57 -23.78 3.44 4.51
CA GLN A 57 -24.57 2.20 4.50
C GLN A 57 -24.02 1.16 5.47
N LEU A 58 -22.71 1.19 5.74
CA LEU A 58 -22.03 0.21 6.59
C LEU A 58 -22.18 0.52 8.07
N LEU A 59 -22.22 1.80 8.45
CA LEU A 59 -22.37 2.22 9.83
C LEU A 59 -23.83 2.07 10.28
N GLN A 60 -24.04 1.52 11.48
CA GLN A 60 -25.38 1.37 12.09
C GLN A 60 -25.89 2.73 12.62
N MET A 61 -26.02 3.71 11.72
CA MET A 61 -26.45 5.06 11.99
C MET A 61 -27.28 5.56 10.80
N ASP A 62 -28.12 6.59 11.04
CA ASP A 62 -28.82 7.27 9.96
C ASP A 62 -27.85 7.80 8.90
N ALA A 63 -28.13 7.48 7.63
CA ALA A 63 -27.21 7.75 6.52
C ALA A 63 -26.91 9.26 6.34
N ASP A 64 -27.89 10.12 6.59
CA ASP A 64 -27.69 11.56 6.43
C ASP A 64 -26.85 12.12 7.58
N LYS A 65 -27.00 11.59 8.79
CA LYS A 65 -26.12 11.92 9.92
C LYS A 65 -24.68 11.48 9.67
N VAL A 66 -24.47 10.33 9.02
CA VAL A 66 -23.12 9.90 8.64
C VAL A 66 -22.52 10.89 7.64
N ARG A 67 -23.28 11.30 6.62
CA ARG A 67 -22.82 12.28 5.62
C ARG A 67 -22.53 13.65 6.25
N GLU A 68 -23.40 14.12 7.17
CA GLU A 68 -23.18 15.36 7.91
C GLU A 68 -21.87 15.31 8.72
N LYS A 69 -21.63 14.20 9.45
CA LYS A 69 -20.41 14.01 10.22
C LYS A 69 -19.14 13.96 9.35
N LEU A 70 -19.19 13.30 8.20
CA LEU A 70 -18.09 13.30 7.26
C LEU A 70 -17.80 14.71 6.72
N ALA A 71 -18.84 15.49 6.42
CA ALA A 71 -18.69 16.85 5.91
C ALA A 71 -18.01 17.80 6.91
N GLU A 72 -18.19 17.61 8.22
CA GLU A 72 -17.46 18.36 9.27
C GLU A 72 -15.94 18.22 9.14
N PHE A 73 -15.46 17.12 8.54
CA PHE A 73 -14.04 16.81 8.28
C PHE A 73 -13.67 16.93 6.80
N TYR A 74 -14.49 17.62 5.99
CA TYR A 74 -14.28 17.73 4.54
C TYR A 74 -14.19 16.38 3.82
N ARG A 75 -14.90 15.37 4.32
CA ARG A 75 -15.00 14.02 3.75
C ARG A 75 -16.40 13.79 3.20
N GLN A 76 -16.50 12.79 2.35
CA GLN A 76 -17.78 12.36 1.76
C GLN A 76 -17.87 10.83 1.73
N SER A 77 -19.05 10.29 1.47
CA SER A 77 -19.26 8.87 1.25
C SER A 77 -19.73 8.64 -0.19
N PRO A 78 -19.14 7.68 -0.95
CA PRO A 78 -18.15 6.71 -0.47
C PRO A 78 -16.85 7.37 0.04
N LEU A 79 -16.20 6.72 1.01
CA LEU A 79 -14.98 7.21 1.63
C LEU A 79 -13.80 6.34 1.18
N GLU A 80 -12.79 6.96 0.59
CA GLU A 80 -11.54 6.29 0.29
C GLU A 80 -10.89 5.80 1.59
N THR A 81 -10.69 4.49 1.67
CA THR A 81 -10.20 3.78 2.86
C THR A 81 -9.00 2.93 2.48
N SER A 82 -7.92 3.05 3.23
CA SER A 82 -6.73 2.22 3.02
C SER A 82 -6.88 0.86 3.70
N VAL A 83 -6.38 -0.17 3.01
CA VAL A 83 -6.20 -1.52 3.57
C VAL A 83 -4.69 -1.69 3.81
N ASN A 84 -4.33 -2.02 5.04
CA ASN A 84 -2.94 -2.11 5.48
C ASN A 84 -2.70 -3.38 6.26
N ALA A 85 -1.46 -3.88 6.18
CA ALA A 85 -0.93 -4.95 7.00
C ALA A 85 0.37 -4.50 7.67
N TYR A 86 0.86 -5.26 8.63
CA TYR A 86 2.10 -4.94 9.31
C TYR A 86 3.04 -6.13 9.31
N LEU A 87 4.29 -5.89 8.92
CA LEU A 87 5.34 -6.88 8.99
C LEU A 87 6.23 -6.55 10.20
N ILE A 88 6.44 -7.55 11.06
CA ILE A 88 7.23 -7.45 12.28
C ILE A 88 8.43 -8.39 12.14
N ASN A 89 9.63 -7.86 12.32
CA ASN A 89 10.86 -8.63 12.36
C ASN A 89 11.57 -8.36 13.70
N ASP A 90 11.67 -9.37 14.54
CA ASP A 90 12.35 -9.31 15.83
C ASP A 90 13.81 -9.82 15.77
N GLY A 91 14.29 -10.16 14.57
CA GLY A 91 15.61 -10.72 14.32
C GLY A 91 15.66 -12.26 14.33
N GLU A 92 14.60 -12.93 14.82
CA GLU A 92 14.47 -14.39 14.86
C GLU A 92 13.31 -14.86 13.98
N SER A 93 12.22 -14.10 13.93
CA SER A 93 10.98 -14.43 13.22
C SER A 93 10.47 -13.26 12.40
N LEU A 94 9.88 -13.57 11.24
CA LEU A 94 9.17 -12.63 10.40
C LEU A 94 7.66 -12.88 10.49
N ILE A 95 6.95 -11.94 11.10
CA ILE A 95 5.53 -12.07 11.43
C ILE A 95 4.74 -11.07 10.60
N LEU A 96 3.69 -11.53 9.92
CA LEU A 96 2.76 -10.69 9.18
C LEU A 96 1.44 -10.58 9.96
N ILE A 97 0.93 -9.36 10.13
CA ILE A 97 -0.37 -9.07 10.72
C ILE A 97 -1.32 -8.68 9.60
N ASP A 98 -2.33 -9.49 9.35
CA ASP A 98 -3.27 -9.45 8.22
C ASP A 98 -2.61 -9.64 6.85
N THR A 99 -3.42 -9.94 5.84
CA THR A 99 -2.93 -10.28 4.50
C THR A 99 -3.53 -9.43 3.38
N GLY A 100 -4.27 -8.38 3.73
CA GLY A 100 -4.96 -7.57 2.74
C GLY A 100 -6.15 -8.29 2.09
N ALA A 101 -6.66 -7.72 1.03
CA ALA A 101 -7.85 -8.16 0.32
C ALA A 101 -7.57 -9.14 -0.84
N GLY A 102 -6.31 -9.29 -1.24
CA GLY A 102 -5.98 -10.06 -2.43
C GLY A 102 -6.74 -9.53 -3.65
N SER A 103 -7.40 -10.43 -4.39
CA SER A 103 -8.19 -10.08 -5.57
C SER A 103 -9.66 -9.72 -5.28
N MET A 104 -10.10 -9.73 -4.02
CA MET A 104 -11.53 -9.68 -3.65
C MET A 104 -12.21 -8.34 -3.89
N PHE A 105 -11.49 -7.20 -3.85
CA PHE A 105 -12.05 -5.85 -3.96
C PHE A 105 -11.58 -5.08 -5.20
N GLY A 106 -11.12 -5.80 -6.23
CA GLY A 106 -10.73 -5.21 -7.50
C GLY A 106 -9.28 -4.70 -7.54
N ALA A 107 -8.92 -4.06 -8.65
CA ALA A 107 -7.53 -3.77 -9.01
C ALA A 107 -6.84 -2.68 -8.17
N SER A 108 -7.56 -1.97 -7.32
CA SER A 108 -6.97 -0.94 -6.43
C SER A 108 -6.35 -1.53 -5.16
N LEU A 109 -6.68 -2.79 -4.84
CA LEU A 109 -6.11 -3.58 -3.75
C LEU A 109 -5.26 -4.75 -4.29
N GLY A 110 -4.80 -5.63 -3.42
CA GLY A 110 -3.99 -6.80 -3.80
C GLY A 110 -2.52 -6.47 -4.07
N ASN A 111 -2.02 -5.36 -3.52
CA ASN A 111 -0.62 -4.97 -3.70
C ASN A 111 0.30 -5.43 -2.56
N LEU A 112 -0.23 -6.16 -1.58
CA LEU A 112 0.49 -6.49 -0.35
C LEU A 112 1.81 -7.23 -0.64
N VAL A 113 1.78 -8.31 -1.41
CA VAL A 113 2.96 -9.12 -1.71
C VAL A 113 4.02 -8.29 -2.43
N ARG A 114 3.62 -7.54 -3.45
CA ARG A 114 4.52 -6.64 -4.18
C ARG A 114 5.19 -5.61 -3.26
N ASN A 115 4.46 -5.10 -2.27
CA ASN A 115 4.99 -4.11 -1.34
C ASN A 115 5.84 -4.76 -0.24
N ILE A 116 5.60 -6.02 0.14
CA ILE A 116 6.50 -6.84 0.96
C ILE A 116 7.83 -7.05 0.23
N GLU A 117 7.79 -7.40 -1.07
CA GLU A 117 8.98 -7.57 -1.90
C GLU A 117 9.77 -6.26 -2.04
N ALA A 118 9.08 -5.15 -2.28
CA ALA A 118 9.70 -3.83 -2.33
C ALA A 118 10.34 -3.43 -0.97
N ALA A 119 9.79 -3.92 0.15
CA ALA A 119 10.36 -3.75 1.48
C ALA A 119 11.58 -4.66 1.73
N GLY A 120 11.90 -5.58 0.82
CA GLY A 120 13.09 -6.44 0.88
C GLY A 120 12.85 -7.82 1.45
N TYR A 121 11.60 -8.27 1.57
CA TYR A 121 11.22 -9.59 2.08
C TYR A 121 10.45 -10.39 1.02
N GLY A 122 10.58 -11.72 1.04
CA GLY A 122 9.73 -12.61 0.25
C GLY A 122 8.56 -13.16 1.07
N ALA A 123 7.44 -13.47 0.40
CA ALA A 123 6.30 -14.10 1.03
C ALA A 123 6.63 -15.49 1.65
N ASP A 124 7.64 -16.17 1.10
CA ASP A 124 8.14 -17.46 1.60
C ASP A 124 9.03 -17.36 2.84
N GLN A 125 9.46 -16.14 3.21
CA GLN A 125 10.23 -15.88 4.42
C GLN A 125 9.35 -15.63 5.65
N ILE A 126 8.03 -15.47 5.47
CA ILE A 126 7.11 -15.23 6.58
C ILE A 126 6.88 -16.52 7.36
N ASP A 127 7.18 -16.48 8.67
CA ASP A 127 7.07 -17.62 9.58
C ASP A 127 5.67 -17.75 10.15
N GLU A 128 5.03 -16.62 10.48
CA GLU A 128 3.69 -16.59 11.05
C GLU A 128 2.84 -15.47 10.42
N VAL A 129 1.55 -15.76 10.24
CA VAL A 129 0.52 -14.78 9.88
C VAL A 129 -0.50 -14.72 11.00
N TYR A 130 -0.68 -13.56 11.60
CA TYR A 130 -1.73 -13.30 12.58
C TYR A 130 -2.86 -12.54 11.93
N ILE A 131 -4.07 -13.09 11.98
CA ILE A 131 -5.28 -12.47 11.47
C ILE A 131 -5.98 -11.74 12.59
N THR A 132 -6.18 -10.44 12.46
CA THR A 132 -6.87 -9.62 13.46
C THR A 132 -8.35 -9.99 13.54
N HIS A 133 -8.99 -10.21 12.37
CA HIS A 133 -10.34 -10.74 12.22
C HIS A 133 -10.55 -11.25 10.79
N MET A 134 -11.54 -12.12 10.58
CA MET A 134 -11.67 -12.86 9.31
C MET A 134 -12.57 -12.15 8.28
N HIS A 135 -12.57 -10.81 8.21
CA HIS A 135 -13.14 -10.13 7.06
C HIS A 135 -12.24 -10.28 5.83
N SER A 136 -12.83 -10.19 4.65
CA SER A 136 -12.16 -10.48 3.39
C SER A 136 -11.01 -9.52 3.05
N ASP A 137 -11.01 -8.31 3.55
CA ASP A 137 -9.91 -7.35 3.42
C ASP A 137 -8.72 -7.61 4.37
N HIS A 138 -8.82 -8.63 5.24
CA HIS A 138 -7.77 -9.08 6.15
C HIS A 138 -7.24 -10.47 5.82
N ILE A 139 -8.09 -11.33 5.25
CA ILE A 139 -7.71 -12.73 4.92
C ILE A 139 -7.57 -12.98 3.41
N GLY A 140 -7.98 -12.02 2.57
CA GLY A 140 -8.07 -12.22 1.12
C GLY A 140 -6.75 -12.54 0.44
N GLY A 141 -5.63 -12.06 0.98
CA GLY A 141 -4.29 -12.33 0.46
C GLY A 141 -3.68 -13.67 0.90
N LEU A 142 -4.39 -14.51 1.67
CA LEU A 142 -3.88 -15.83 2.07
C LEU A 142 -3.78 -16.80 0.89
N ILE A 143 -4.67 -16.66 -0.09
CA ILE A 143 -4.80 -17.55 -1.26
C ILE A 143 -4.79 -16.70 -2.52
N ASP A 144 -4.05 -17.13 -3.52
CA ASP A 144 -4.06 -16.60 -4.88
C ASP A 144 -4.11 -17.77 -5.86
N ASP A 145 -5.04 -17.72 -6.83
CA ASP A 145 -5.29 -18.81 -7.81
C ASP A 145 -5.42 -20.22 -7.17
N GLY A 146 -5.99 -20.30 -5.95
CA GLY A 146 -6.16 -21.55 -5.22
C GLY A 146 -4.91 -22.04 -4.47
N GLU A 147 -3.80 -21.33 -4.58
CA GLU A 147 -2.54 -21.66 -3.92
C GLU A 147 -2.31 -20.77 -2.70
N ARG A 148 -1.63 -21.33 -1.69
CA ARG A 148 -1.21 -20.56 -0.50
C ARG A 148 -0.13 -19.54 -0.90
N VAL A 149 -0.35 -18.26 -0.58
CA VAL A 149 0.62 -17.19 -0.82
C VAL A 149 1.81 -17.31 0.15
N PHE A 150 1.53 -17.45 1.43
CA PHE A 150 2.54 -17.58 2.51
C PHE A 150 2.79 -19.06 2.81
N LYS A 151 3.56 -19.72 1.94
CA LYS A 151 3.68 -21.19 1.91
C LYS A 151 4.29 -21.78 3.17
N ASN A 152 5.20 -21.06 3.81
CA ASN A 152 5.94 -21.52 5.00
C ASN A 152 5.29 -21.05 6.31
N ALA A 153 4.36 -20.10 6.24
CA ALA A 153 3.78 -19.48 7.42
C ALA A 153 2.77 -20.38 8.14
N THR A 154 2.76 -20.31 9.46
CA THR A 154 1.64 -20.76 10.30
C THR A 154 0.62 -19.62 10.40
N VAL A 155 -0.61 -19.85 9.96
CA VAL A 155 -1.70 -18.88 10.08
C VAL A 155 -2.40 -19.05 11.44
N ARG A 156 -2.57 -17.94 12.16
CA ARG A 156 -3.24 -17.86 13.46
C ARG A 156 -4.39 -16.86 13.39
N ALA A 157 -5.54 -17.26 13.90
CA ALA A 157 -6.72 -16.42 14.04
C ALA A 157 -7.38 -16.63 15.41
N ASP A 158 -8.20 -15.69 15.85
CA ASP A 158 -8.99 -15.88 17.06
C ASP A 158 -9.98 -17.03 16.89
N LYS A 159 -10.12 -17.86 17.94
CA LYS A 159 -10.98 -19.04 17.89
C LYS A 159 -12.45 -18.69 17.66
N HIS A 160 -12.94 -17.60 18.25
CA HIS A 160 -14.35 -17.23 18.12
C HIS A 160 -14.65 -16.78 16.68
N ASP A 161 -13.73 -16.07 16.06
CA ASP A 161 -13.82 -15.63 14.67
C ASP A 161 -13.78 -16.85 13.73
N ALA A 162 -12.84 -17.78 13.97
CA ALA A 162 -12.74 -19.01 13.21
C ALA A 162 -14.01 -19.88 13.37
N ASP A 163 -14.52 -20.06 14.59
CA ASP A 163 -15.74 -20.81 14.86
C ASP A 163 -16.96 -20.20 14.14
N TYR A 164 -17.02 -18.88 14.03
CA TYR A 164 -18.10 -18.18 13.32
C TYR A 164 -17.97 -18.34 11.81
N TRP A 165 -16.87 -17.89 11.23
CA TRP A 165 -16.69 -17.82 9.77
C TRP A 165 -16.55 -19.18 9.09
N LEU A 166 -15.93 -20.17 9.76
CA LEU A 166 -15.75 -21.53 9.24
C LEU A 166 -16.92 -22.46 9.62
N SER A 167 -17.99 -21.93 10.23
CA SER A 167 -19.19 -22.73 10.51
C SER A 167 -19.87 -23.16 9.20
N LYS A 168 -20.51 -24.35 9.22
CA LYS A 168 -21.28 -24.83 8.07
C LYS A 168 -22.37 -23.86 7.63
N GLN A 169 -22.94 -23.11 8.55
CA GLN A 169 -23.98 -22.12 8.27
C GLN A 169 -23.44 -20.94 7.48
N GLN A 170 -22.29 -20.40 7.85
CA GLN A 170 -21.67 -19.26 7.16
C GLN A 170 -21.10 -19.68 5.81
N MET A 171 -20.43 -20.84 5.72
CA MET A 171 -19.90 -21.35 4.44
C MET A 171 -20.98 -21.63 3.38
N GLN A 172 -22.24 -21.79 3.77
CA GLN A 172 -23.37 -21.95 2.83
C GLN A 172 -23.93 -20.61 2.34
N GLN A 173 -23.56 -19.49 2.96
CA GLN A 173 -24.02 -18.14 2.63
C GLN A 173 -22.99 -17.34 1.79
N MET A 174 -21.79 -17.85 1.65
CA MET A 174 -20.71 -17.33 0.81
C MET A 174 -20.78 -17.89 -0.60
#